data_b188b12393cf0652fe18a22e38b45d7e
#
_entry.id   b188b12393cf0652fe18a22e38b45d7e
#
_cell.length_a   1.000
_cell.length_b   1.000
_cell.length_c   1.000
_cell.angle_alpha   90.00
_cell.angle_beta   90.00
_cell.angle_gamma   90.00
#
_symmetry.space_group_name_H-M   'P 1'
#
loop_
_entity.id
_entity.type
_entity.pdbx_description
1 polymer ?
#
loop_
_entity_poly.entity_id
_entity_poly.type
_entity_poly.pdbx_seq_one_letter_code
_entity_poly.pdbx_strand_id
1 'polypeptide(L)'
;MELKTENPQHISFSERSFRRVWLCYHFVMASPGEEKAWEMMASLDHSVICKNASVPYNQDKGYFVLRSFCADVCINPQERTIKSSTPEGQVLINKYGYFFVHSCLWYLIHAKDIPLTGRLIKPVNLKGGEIFFRGSHVLPLESLAKRYGDDKEAFIKKGNELCAELVEYGDSSLKLLPLPRIPVTVILWLGDEEFPAGTDLLFDSSCEMHLPLDIIWSIAMTTLLVML
;
A
#
# COMPACT_ATOMS: atom_id res chain seq x y z
N MET A 1 38.30 -27.56 2.62
CA MET A 1 37.28 -26.76 1.95
C MET A 1 36.17 -26.53 2.98
N GLU A 2 36.39 -25.50 3.81
CA GLU A 2 35.54 -25.22 4.98
C GLU A 2 34.37 -24.36 4.58
N LEU A 3 33.16 -24.84 4.83
CA LEU A 3 31.90 -24.09 4.71
C LEU A 3 31.83 -23.11 5.88
N LYS A 4 31.93 -21.80 5.58
CA LYS A 4 31.66 -20.74 6.53
C LYS A 4 30.17 -20.73 6.84
N THR A 5 29.82 -21.11 8.06
CA THR A 5 28.49 -20.92 8.64
C THR A 5 28.31 -19.44 8.96
N GLU A 6 27.42 -18.75 8.25
CA GLU A 6 27.01 -17.39 8.58
C GLU A 6 26.25 -17.38 9.91
N ASN A 7 26.61 -16.45 10.77
CA ASN A 7 26.12 -16.29 12.12
C ASN A 7 24.73 -15.61 12.11
N PRO A 8 23.67 -16.19 12.72
CA PRO A 8 22.29 -15.69 12.61
C PRO A 8 21.91 -14.52 13.56
N GLN A 9 22.86 -13.73 14.05
CA GLN A 9 22.62 -12.82 15.17
C GLN A 9 22.47 -11.32 14.86
N HIS A 10 22.14 -10.89 13.64
CA HIS A 10 21.83 -9.47 13.38
C HIS A 10 20.61 -9.26 12.48
N ILE A 11 19.49 -9.85 12.86
CA ILE A 11 18.19 -9.48 12.28
C ILE A 11 17.57 -8.44 13.21
N SER A 12 17.32 -7.21 12.71
CA SER A 12 16.74 -6.12 13.50
C SER A 12 15.38 -6.50 14.11
N PHE A 13 15.00 -5.87 15.22
CA PHE A 13 13.73 -6.13 15.90
C PHE A 13 12.52 -5.95 14.95
N SER A 14 12.60 -5.02 14.00
CA SER A 14 11.57 -4.78 12.97
C SER A 14 11.42 -5.95 11.99
N GLU A 15 12.53 -6.57 11.56
CA GLU A 15 12.50 -7.73 10.67
C GLU A 15 11.97 -9.00 11.35
N ARG A 16 12.22 -9.16 12.65
CA ARG A 16 11.67 -10.29 13.43
C ARG A 16 10.18 -10.17 13.64
N SER A 17 9.67 -8.96 13.91
CA SER A 17 8.23 -8.71 14.00
C SER A 17 7.54 -8.92 12.65
N PHE A 18 8.16 -8.45 11.57
CA PHE A 18 7.66 -8.63 10.21
C PHE A 18 7.62 -10.10 9.79
N ARG A 19 8.69 -10.87 10.06
CA ARG A 19 8.71 -12.32 9.79
C ARG A 19 7.70 -13.10 10.62
N ARG A 20 7.42 -12.72 11.88
CA ARG A 20 6.39 -13.36 12.69
C ARG A 20 4.98 -13.10 12.16
N VAL A 21 4.67 -11.87 11.75
CA VAL A 21 3.41 -11.53 11.11
C VAL A 21 3.30 -12.27 9.75
N TRP A 22 4.40 -12.30 8.97
CA TRP A 22 4.43 -12.96 7.67
C TRP A 22 4.29 -14.48 7.74
N LEU A 23 4.92 -15.15 8.71
CA LEU A 23 4.81 -16.60 8.94
C LEU A 23 3.43 -17.04 9.44
N CYS A 24 2.72 -16.20 10.18
CA CYS A 24 1.35 -16.51 10.61
C CYS A 24 0.33 -16.44 9.46
N TYR A 25 0.60 -15.71 8.38
CA TYR A 25 -0.33 -15.49 7.28
C TYR A 25 -0.14 -16.40 6.06
N HIS A 26 0.87 -17.24 6.05
CA HIS A 26 1.05 -18.24 4.96
C HIS A 26 0.16 -19.47 5.08
N PHE A 27 -0.69 -19.57 6.11
CA PHE A 27 -1.65 -20.65 6.27
C PHE A 27 -3.08 -20.15 6.01
N VAL A 28 -3.43 -20.10 4.75
CA VAL A 28 -4.72 -20.34 4.06
C VAL A 28 -5.97 -20.38 4.98
N MET A 29 -6.39 -19.21 5.45
CA MET A 29 -7.80 -18.92 5.74
C MET A 29 -7.98 -17.43 5.51
N ALA A 30 -8.95 -17.01 4.70
CA ALA A 30 -9.32 -15.60 4.57
C ALA A 30 -9.54 -15.03 5.98
N SER A 31 -9.01 -13.82 6.25
CA SER A 31 -9.24 -13.20 7.55
C SER A 31 -10.73 -12.89 7.71
N PRO A 32 -11.28 -12.85 8.96
CA PRO A 32 -12.69 -12.48 9.16
C PRO A 32 -13.09 -11.18 8.46
N GLY A 33 -12.17 -10.22 8.34
CA GLY A 33 -12.40 -8.97 7.61
C GLY A 33 -12.45 -9.16 6.10
N GLU A 34 -11.69 -10.09 5.55
CA GLU A 34 -11.72 -10.44 4.13
C GLU A 34 -13.00 -11.18 3.76
N GLU A 35 -13.41 -12.18 4.54
CA GLU A 35 -14.69 -12.89 4.37
C GLU A 35 -15.86 -11.91 4.33
N LYS A 36 -15.93 -11.02 5.31
CA LYS A 36 -16.94 -9.97 5.37
C LYS A 36 -16.92 -9.05 4.15
N ALA A 37 -15.73 -8.69 3.66
CA ALA A 37 -15.59 -7.85 2.48
C ALA A 37 -16.15 -8.55 1.23
N TRP A 38 -15.87 -9.84 1.04
CA TRP A 38 -16.42 -10.62 -0.05
C TRP A 38 -17.96 -10.71 0.01
N GLU A 39 -18.54 -10.93 1.18
CA GLU A 39 -19.99 -10.96 1.38
C GLU A 39 -20.64 -9.61 1.06
N MET A 40 -20.05 -8.51 1.54
CA MET A 40 -20.55 -7.18 1.27
C MET A 40 -20.47 -6.84 -0.21
N MET A 41 -19.36 -7.13 -0.87
CA MET A 41 -19.17 -6.85 -2.30
C MET A 41 -20.18 -7.60 -3.18
N ALA A 42 -20.50 -8.85 -2.83
CA ALA A 42 -21.48 -9.65 -3.56
C ALA A 42 -22.91 -9.06 -3.52
N SER A 43 -23.22 -8.22 -2.53
CA SER A 43 -24.52 -7.57 -2.38
C SER A 43 -24.63 -6.20 -3.05
N LEU A 44 -23.51 -5.64 -3.52
CA LEU A 44 -23.49 -4.30 -4.12
C LEU A 44 -23.70 -4.35 -5.63
N ASP A 45 -24.34 -3.32 -6.16
CA ASP A 45 -24.47 -3.11 -7.59
C ASP A 45 -23.11 -2.81 -8.21
N HIS A 46 -22.71 -3.59 -9.22
CA HIS A 46 -21.43 -3.44 -9.90
C HIS A 46 -21.26 -2.06 -10.55
N SER A 47 -22.35 -1.45 -11.06
CA SER A 47 -22.31 -0.11 -11.67
C SER A 47 -21.97 0.96 -10.64
N VAL A 48 -22.48 0.81 -9.41
CA VAL A 48 -22.16 1.71 -8.28
C VAL A 48 -20.70 1.56 -7.87
N ILE A 49 -20.20 0.32 -7.78
CA ILE A 49 -18.77 0.08 -7.48
C ILE A 49 -17.91 0.72 -8.57
N CYS A 50 -18.20 0.46 -9.86
CA CYS A 50 -17.43 1.01 -10.97
C CYS A 50 -17.34 2.55 -10.91
N LYS A 51 -18.45 3.20 -10.69
CA LYS A 51 -18.51 4.67 -10.58
C LYS A 51 -17.72 5.17 -9.38
N ASN A 52 -18.01 4.63 -8.21
CA ASN A 52 -17.43 5.09 -6.95
C ASN A 52 -15.92 4.84 -6.85
N ALA A 53 -15.49 3.65 -7.22
CA ALA A 53 -14.09 3.24 -7.16
C ALA A 53 -13.29 3.64 -8.41
N SER A 54 -13.95 4.18 -9.45
CA SER A 54 -13.31 4.49 -10.75
C SER A 54 -12.61 3.28 -11.37
N VAL A 55 -13.31 2.14 -11.41
CA VAL A 55 -12.81 0.87 -11.95
C VAL A 55 -13.77 0.31 -12.99
N PRO A 56 -13.30 -0.27 -14.10
CA PRO A 56 -14.15 -0.98 -15.05
C PRO A 56 -14.52 -2.38 -14.51
N TYR A 57 -15.69 -2.87 -14.94
CA TYR A 57 -16.14 -4.24 -14.72
C TYR A 57 -16.23 -4.98 -16.06
N ASN A 58 -15.58 -6.13 -16.15
CA ASN A 58 -15.67 -7.01 -17.30
C ASN A 58 -16.85 -7.96 -17.10
N GLN A 59 -17.97 -7.71 -17.81
CA GLN A 59 -19.20 -8.48 -17.67
C GLN A 59 -19.05 -9.93 -18.14
N ASP A 60 -18.28 -10.17 -19.21
CA ASP A 60 -18.10 -11.52 -19.77
C ASP A 60 -17.33 -12.43 -18.83
N LYS A 61 -16.41 -11.86 -18.07
CA LYS A 61 -15.49 -12.59 -17.17
C LYS A 61 -15.83 -12.44 -15.69
N GLY A 62 -16.77 -11.58 -15.34
CA GLY A 62 -17.26 -11.41 -13.97
C GLY A 62 -16.31 -10.78 -12.98
N TYR A 63 -15.38 -9.89 -13.41
CA TYR A 63 -14.42 -9.26 -12.51
C TYR A 63 -14.26 -7.75 -12.71
N PHE A 64 -13.92 -7.06 -11.64
CA PHE A 64 -13.42 -5.68 -11.67
C PHE A 64 -11.95 -5.66 -12.06
N VAL A 65 -11.52 -4.65 -12.82
CA VAL A 65 -10.09 -4.39 -13.09
C VAL A 65 -9.66 -3.18 -12.28
N LEU A 66 -8.88 -3.42 -11.23
CA LEU A 66 -8.36 -2.39 -10.36
C LEU A 66 -6.91 -2.09 -10.73
N ARG A 67 -6.63 -0.85 -11.10
CA ARG A 67 -5.27 -0.37 -11.33
C ARG A 67 -4.62 -0.02 -10.00
N SER A 68 -3.47 -0.64 -9.71
CA SER A 68 -2.69 -0.39 -8.50
C SER A 68 -1.23 -0.23 -8.88
N PHE A 69 -0.65 0.92 -8.56
CA PHE A 69 0.66 1.29 -9.07
C PHE A 69 0.71 1.11 -10.61
N CYS A 70 1.63 0.29 -11.13
CA CYS A 70 1.70 -0.05 -12.57
C CYS A 70 0.90 -1.29 -12.96
N ALA A 71 0.27 -2.01 -12.02
CA ALA A 71 -0.33 -3.31 -12.27
C ALA A 71 -1.85 -3.27 -12.36
N ASP A 72 -2.43 -4.09 -13.23
CA ASP A 72 -3.86 -4.37 -13.25
C ASP A 72 -4.15 -5.64 -12.43
N VAL A 73 -5.11 -5.52 -11.52
CA VAL A 73 -5.55 -6.58 -10.62
C VAL A 73 -7.01 -6.89 -10.89
N CYS A 74 -7.31 -8.14 -11.25
CA CYS A 74 -8.65 -8.64 -11.53
C CYS A 74 -9.27 -9.20 -10.25
N ILE A 75 -10.41 -8.64 -9.84
CA ILE A 75 -11.12 -9.01 -8.61
C ILE A 75 -12.48 -9.56 -9.00
N ASN A 76 -12.68 -10.87 -8.81
CA ASN A 76 -13.93 -11.56 -9.10
C ASN A 76 -14.72 -11.80 -7.81
N PRO A 77 -15.83 -11.09 -7.57
CA PRO A 77 -16.60 -11.24 -6.34
C PRO A 77 -17.36 -12.56 -6.24
N GLN A 78 -17.72 -13.20 -7.36
CA GLN A 78 -18.44 -14.49 -7.37
C GLN A 78 -17.51 -15.64 -7.02
N GLU A 79 -16.31 -15.65 -7.61
CA GLU A 79 -15.28 -16.66 -7.34
C GLU A 79 -14.48 -16.36 -6.07
N ARG A 80 -14.65 -15.17 -5.49
CA ARG A 80 -13.84 -14.64 -4.37
C ARG A 80 -12.34 -14.75 -4.67
N THR A 81 -11.92 -14.31 -5.87
CA THR A 81 -10.53 -14.40 -6.31
C THR A 81 -9.95 -13.04 -6.67
N ILE A 82 -8.67 -12.88 -6.37
CA ILE A 82 -7.84 -11.74 -6.79
C ILE A 82 -6.68 -12.31 -7.60
N LYS A 83 -6.51 -11.85 -8.84
CA LYS A 83 -5.50 -12.34 -9.77
C LYS A 83 -4.88 -11.19 -10.54
N SER A 84 -3.66 -11.35 -11.00
CA SER A 84 -3.02 -10.46 -11.97
C SER A 84 -2.28 -11.27 -13.01
N SER A 85 -2.27 -10.77 -14.25
CA SER A 85 -1.49 -11.37 -15.35
C SER A 85 -0.07 -10.83 -15.43
N THR A 86 0.24 -9.76 -14.69
CA THR A 86 1.57 -9.14 -14.69
C THR A 86 2.42 -9.63 -13.50
N PRO A 87 3.75 -9.75 -13.66
CA PRO A 87 4.64 -10.10 -12.54
C PRO A 87 4.52 -9.14 -11.35
N GLU A 88 4.40 -7.85 -11.62
CA GLU A 88 4.27 -6.79 -10.59
C GLU A 88 2.99 -6.98 -9.78
N GLY A 89 1.87 -7.24 -10.45
CA GLY A 89 0.60 -7.50 -9.78
C GLY A 89 0.61 -8.81 -8.98
N GLN A 90 1.30 -9.84 -9.46
CA GLN A 90 1.49 -11.08 -8.71
C GLN A 90 2.34 -10.84 -7.45
N VAL A 91 3.36 -9.98 -7.52
CA VAL A 91 4.16 -9.58 -6.35
C VAL A 91 3.28 -8.85 -5.33
N LEU A 92 2.41 -7.94 -5.76
CA LEU A 92 1.47 -7.25 -4.87
C LEU A 92 0.57 -8.24 -4.12
N ILE A 93 0.01 -9.21 -4.83
CA ILE A 93 -0.90 -10.21 -4.27
C ILE A 93 -0.15 -11.20 -3.34
N ASN A 94 0.99 -11.73 -3.79
CA ASN A 94 1.66 -12.84 -3.10
C ASN A 94 2.57 -12.37 -1.97
N LYS A 95 3.30 -11.25 -2.17
CA LYS A 95 4.26 -10.75 -1.18
C LYS A 95 3.62 -9.81 -0.15
N TYR A 96 2.66 -8.99 -0.58
CA TYR A 96 2.04 -7.97 0.27
C TYR A 96 0.57 -8.26 0.55
N GLY A 97 0.08 -9.48 0.22
CA GLY A 97 -1.32 -9.87 0.15
C GLY A 97 -2.15 -9.47 1.34
N TYR A 98 -1.64 -9.62 2.57
CA TYR A 98 -2.39 -9.24 3.76
C TYR A 98 -2.87 -7.77 3.73
N PHE A 99 -1.97 -6.83 3.49
CA PHE A 99 -2.31 -5.41 3.42
C PHE A 99 -3.00 -5.08 2.10
N PHE A 100 -2.47 -5.61 1.00
CA PHE A 100 -2.90 -5.28 -0.35
C PHE A 100 -4.31 -5.78 -0.66
N VAL A 101 -4.59 -7.06 -0.41
CA VAL A 101 -5.90 -7.68 -0.67
C VAL A 101 -7.00 -6.99 0.14
N HIS A 102 -6.75 -6.77 1.44
CA HIS A 102 -7.67 -6.02 2.30
C HIS A 102 -7.96 -4.62 1.74
N SER A 103 -6.92 -3.89 1.37
CA SER A 103 -7.06 -2.55 0.81
C SER A 103 -7.91 -2.55 -0.47
N CYS A 104 -7.68 -3.50 -1.38
CA CYS A 104 -8.44 -3.61 -2.63
C CYS A 104 -9.93 -3.87 -2.38
N LEU A 105 -10.26 -4.85 -1.54
CA LEU A 105 -11.63 -5.24 -1.26
C LEU A 105 -12.42 -4.11 -0.59
N TRP A 106 -11.87 -3.57 0.50
CA TRP A 106 -12.52 -2.49 1.24
C TRP A 106 -12.61 -1.20 0.42
N TYR A 107 -11.64 -0.95 -0.47
CA TYR A 107 -11.73 0.17 -1.41
C TYR A 107 -12.90 0.02 -2.38
N LEU A 108 -13.09 -1.14 -3.01
CA LEU A 108 -14.22 -1.38 -3.92
C LEU A 108 -15.58 -1.19 -3.22
N ILE A 109 -15.66 -1.51 -1.93
CA ILE A 109 -16.88 -1.40 -1.14
C ILE A 109 -17.16 0.06 -0.71
N HIS A 110 -16.13 0.79 -0.29
CA HIS A 110 -16.31 2.08 0.41
C HIS A 110 -15.94 3.31 -0.40
N ALA A 111 -15.25 3.15 -1.52
CA ALA A 111 -14.91 4.29 -2.38
C ALA A 111 -16.15 5.11 -2.75
N LYS A 112 -15.94 6.41 -2.90
CA LYS A 112 -16.99 7.37 -3.26
C LYS A 112 -16.60 8.16 -4.50
N ASP A 113 -17.57 8.55 -5.31
CA ASP A 113 -17.34 9.40 -6.45
C ASP A 113 -17.21 10.87 -6.01
N ILE A 114 -16.09 11.18 -5.37
CA ILE A 114 -15.75 12.53 -4.89
C ILE A 114 -14.37 12.94 -5.43
N PRO A 115 -14.13 14.22 -5.68
CA PRO A 115 -12.83 14.72 -6.11
C PRO A 115 -11.81 14.67 -4.99
N LEU A 116 -10.53 14.66 -5.37
CA LEU A 116 -9.43 14.93 -4.44
C LEU A 116 -9.57 16.36 -3.89
N THR A 117 -9.19 16.54 -2.62
CA THR A 117 -9.19 17.86 -1.97
C THR A 117 -7.99 18.71 -2.37
N GLY A 118 -6.92 18.10 -2.83
CA GLY A 118 -5.62 18.75 -3.06
C GLY A 118 -4.85 19.09 -1.77
N ARG A 119 -5.43 18.80 -0.59
CA ARG A 119 -4.79 19.04 0.70
C ARG A 119 -4.09 17.77 1.19
N LEU A 120 -2.76 17.82 1.27
CA LEU A 120 -1.96 16.72 1.79
C LEU A 120 -1.92 16.76 3.33
N ILE A 121 -2.06 15.58 3.94
CA ILE A 121 -2.02 15.40 5.41
C ILE A 121 -1.12 14.22 5.79
N LYS A 122 -0.40 14.35 6.91
CA LYS A 122 0.35 13.24 7.51
C LYS A 122 -0.60 12.23 8.15
N PRO A 123 -0.26 10.93 8.19
CA PRO A 123 -1.08 9.91 8.86
C PRO A 123 -1.44 10.25 10.31
N VAL A 124 -0.54 10.92 11.05
CA VAL A 124 -0.79 11.36 12.43
C VAL A 124 -1.94 12.36 12.54
N ASN A 125 -2.22 13.12 11.49
CA ASN A 125 -3.26 14.13 11.45
C ASN A 125 -4.65 13.58 11.01
N LEU A 126 -4.71 12.29 10.66
CA LEU A 126 -5.96 11.59 10.45
C LEU A 126 -6.69 11.38 11.78
N LYS A 127 -8.00 11.26 11.76
CA LYS A 127 -8.78 10.97 12.98
C LYS A 127 -8.37 9.61 13.57
N GLY A 128 -7.72 9.63 14.75
CA GLY A 128 -7.16 8.43 15.37
C GLY A 128 -5.79 8.02 14.83
N GLY A 129 -5.14 8.86 14.02
CA GLY A 129 -3.89 8.55 13.32
C GLY A 129 -2.66 8.36 14.22
N GLU A 130 -2.77 8.66 15.52
CA GLU A 130 -1.68 8.43 16.47
C GLU A 130 -1.24 6.96 16.54
N ILE A 131 -2.11 6.03 16.15
CA ILE A 131 -1.78 4.60 16.12
C ILE A 131 -0.63 4.28 15.15
N PHE A 132 -0.44 5.07 14.09
CA PHE A 132 0.60 4.84 13.08
C PHE A 132 2.03 5.06 13.61
N PHE A 133 2.16 5.61 14.80
CA PHE A 133 3.44 5.90 15.44
C PHE A 133 3.65 5.08 16.72
N ARG A 134 2.78 4.09 17.01
CA ARG A 134 2.84 3.30 18.24
C ARG A 134 2.71 1.80 17.99
N GLY A 135 3.48 1.03 18.75
CA GLY A 135 3.38 -0.44 18.77
C GLY A 135 3.65 -1.10 17.42
N SER A 136 2.80 -2.03 17.02
CA SER A 136 2.94 -2.80 15.80
C SER A 136 2.48 -2.07 14.52
N HIS A 137 1.89 -0.88 14.65
CA HIS A 137 1.36 -0.10 13.53
C HIS A 137 2.34 0.97 13.02
N VAL A 138 3.55 1.00 13.55
CA VAL A 138 4.58 1.96 13.11
C VAL A 138 4.90 1.74 11.63
N LEU A 139 4.81 2.81 10.85
CA LEU A 139 5.16 2.81 9.44
C LEU A 139 6.68 2.72 9.25
N PRO A 140 7.21 1.94 8.28
CA PRO A 140 8.65 1.73 8.10
C PRO A 140 9.35 2.90 7.38
N LEU A 141 9.06 4.14 7.78
CA LEU A 141 9.63 5.36 7.18
C LEU A 141 11.16 5.41 7.37
N GLU A 142 11.65 5.06 8.56
CA GLU A 142 13.10 5.01 8.81
C GLU A 142 13.83 4.02 7.90
N SER A 143 13.19 2.89 7.55
CA SER A 143 13.78 1.91 6.63
C SER A 143 13.92 2.48 5.24
N LEU A 144 12.96 3.28 4.80
CA LEU A 144 13.00 3.98 3.52
C LEU A 144 14.10 5.06 3.52
N ALA A 145 14.18 5.85 4.59
CA ALA A 145 15.25 6.85 4.78
C ALA A 145 16.64 6.21 4.73
N LYS A 146 16.84 5.08 5.41
CA LYS A 146 18.10 4.34 5.37
C LYS A 146 18.43 3.79 3.98
N ARG A 147 17.42 3.43 3.19
CA ARG A 147 17.62 2.87 1.84
C ARG A 147 18.00 3.92 0.81
N TYR A 148 17.40 5.10 0.89
CA TYR A 148 17.46 6.11 -0.17
C TYR A 148 18.06 7.44 0.27
N GLY A 149 18.40 7.59 1.56
CA GLY A 149 18.85 8.86 2.11
C GLY A 149 20.12 9.45 1.49
N ASP A 150 20.93 8.61 0.85
CA ASP A 150 22.14 8.99 0.13
C ASP A 150 22.02 8.72 -1.38
N ASP A 151 20.87 8.25 -1.87
CA ASP A 151 20.67 7.84 -3.27
C ASP A 151 19.29 8.26 -3.81
N LYS A 152 19.20 9.53 -4.16
CA LYS A 152 17.99 10.14 -4.78
C LYS A 152 17.63 9.49 -6.11
N GLU A 153 18.63 9.11 -6.92
CA GLU A 153 18.44 8.49 -8.21
C GLU A 153 17.77 7.12 -8.07
N ALA A 154 18.20 6.30 -7.11
CA ALA A 154 17.54 5.02 -6.81
C ALA A 154 16.10 5.20 -6.34
N PHE A 155 15.81 6.24 -5.54
CA PHE A 155 14.44 6.57 -5.11
C PHE A 155 13.56 6.91 -6.31
N ILE A 156 14.01 7.79 -7.21
CA ILE A 156 13.28 8.18 -8.42
C ILE A 156 13.11 6.97 -9.35
N LYS A 157 14.17 6.18 -9.56
CA LYS A 157 14.11 4.96 -10.37
C LYS A 157 13.04 4.01 -9.85
N LYS A 158 13.01 3.78 -8.54
CA LYS A 158 11.99 2.93 -7.91
C LYS A 158 10.58 3.48 -8.11
N GLY A 159 10.40 4.80 -8.00
CA GLY A 159 9.14 5.45 -8.31
C GLY A 159 8.67 5.22 -9.75
N ASN A 160 9.58 5.31 -10.71
CA ASN A 160 9.28 5.06 -12.12
C ASN A 160 8.82 3.62 -12.37
N GLU A 161 9.40 2.64 -11.68
CA GLU A 161 8.96 1.23 -11.70
C GLU A 161 7.52 1.06 -11.18
N LEU A 162 7.06 1.99 -10.34
CA LEU A 162 5.72 2.00 -9.73
C LEU A 162 4.77 3.00 -10.41
N CYS A 163 5.13 3.55 -11.58
CA CYS A 163 4.39 4.60 -12.29
C CYS A 163 4.10 5.84 -11.42
N ALA A 164 4.98 6.17 -10.51
CA ALA A 164 4.83 7.36 -9.69
C ALA A 164 5.04 8.64 -10.52
N GLU A 165 4.28 9.68 -10.17
CA GLU A 165 4.48 11.04 -10.64
C GLU A 165 5.52 11.73 -9.74
N LEU A 166 6.54 12.35 -10.34
CA LEU A 166 7.47 13.20 -9.59
C LEU A 166 6.76 14.50 -9.23
N VAL A 167 6.81 14.88 -7.95
CA VAL A 167 6.21 16.13 -7.44
C VAL A 167 7.25 16.94 -6.66
N GLU A 168 6.96 18.19 -6.32
CA GLU A 168 7.94 19.13 -5.78
C GLU A 168 7.80 19.32 -4.26
N TYR A 169 8.28 18.35 -3.46
CA TYR A 169 8.39 18.45 -2.00
C TYR A 169 9.75 17.87 -1.57
N GLY A 170 10.34 18.43 -0.51
CA GLY A 170 11.62 17.95 0.02
C GLY A 170 12.73 17.92 -1.03
N ASP A 171 13.69 17.03 -0.88
CA ASP A 171 14.77 16.83 -1.86
C ASP A 171 14.33 16.02 -3.06
N SER A 172 13.35 15.12 -2.85
CA SER A 172 12.64 14.40 -3.90
C SER A 172 11.31 13.89 -3.36
N SER A 173 10.30 13.82 -4.22
CA SER A 173 9.02 13.25 -3.81
C SER A 173 8.27 12.59 -4.95
N LEU A 174 7.54 11.53 -4.60
CA LEU A 174 6.84 10.66 -5.51
C LEU A 174 5.37 10.56 -5.11
N LYS A 175 4.48 10.89 -6.04
CA LYS A 175 3.05 10.63 -5.89
C LYS A 175 2.73 9.29 -6.54
N LEU A 176 2.38 8.32 -5.70
CA LEU A 176 2.01 6.96 -6.09
C LEU A 176 0.48 6.79 -6.07
N LEU A 177 -0.01 5.86 -6.87
CA LEU A 177 -1.42 5.50 -6.92
C LEU A 177 -1.62 4.03 -6.50
N PRO A 178 -1.59 3.72 -5.20
CA PRO A 178 -1.91 2.38 -4.71
C PRO A 178 -3.35 1.98 -5.04
N LEU A 179 -4.28 2.95 -5.08
CA LEU A 179 -5.67 2.77 -5.49
C LEU A 179 -6.14 4.02 -6.26
N PRO A 180 -7.09 3.90 -7.21
CA PRO A 180 -7.40 4.97 -8.17
C PRO A 180 -7.76 6.34 -7.55
N ARG A 181 -8.42 6.36 -6.38
CA ARG A 181 -8.82 7.61 -5.71
C ARG A 181 -8.03 7.88 -4.43
N ILE A 182 -6.99 7.13 -4.15
CA ILE A 182 -6.19 7.24 -2.93
C ILE A 182 -4.71 7.46 -3.32
N PRO A 183 -4.34 8.66 -3.78
CA PRO A 183 -2.94 8.98 -4.00
C PRO A 183 -2.18 9.06 -2.67
N VAL A 184 -0.94 8.59 -2.71
CA VAL A 184 0.00 8.65 -1.60
C VAL A 184 1.26 9.36 -2.06
N THR A 185 1.68 10.40 -1.36
CA THR A 185 2.93 11.10 -1.63
C THR A 185 3.99 10.68 -0.63
N VAL A 186 5.12 10.19 -1.13
CA VAL A 186 6.30 9.87 -0.32
C VAL A 186 7.36 10.92 -0.60
N ILE A 187 7.86 11.55 0.48
CA ILE A 187 8.87 12.61 0.41
C ILE A 187 10.17 12.05 0.99
N LEU A 188 11.27 12.25 0.27
CA LEU A 188 12.62 11.96 0.70
C LEU A 188 13.31 13.26 1.09
N TRP A 189 13.94 13.26 2.25
CA TRP A 189 14.87 14.27 2.75
C TRP A 189 16.25 13.61 2.80
N LEU A 190 17.20 14.14 2.05
CA LEU A 190 18.57 13.62 2.04
C LEU A 190 19.27 13.94 3.36
N GLY A 191 20.18 13.07 3.77
CA GLY A 191 21.05 13.37 4.90
C GLY A 191 22.12 14.39 4.54
N ASP A 192 22.51 15.21 5.53
CA ASP A 192 23.64 16.12 5.45
C ASP A 192 24.53 16.04 6.70
N GLU A 193 25.47 16.96 6.88
CA GLU A 193 26.39 16.97 8.02
C GLU A 193 25.68 17.25 9.36
N GLU A 194 24.50 17.88 9.35
CA GLU A 194 23.76 18.29 10.53
C GLU A 194 22.55 17.38 10.83
N PHE A 195 21.90 16.86 9.78
CA PHE A 195 20.66 16.12 9.91
C PHE A 195 20.71 14.75 9.20
N PRO A 196 20.23 13.69 9.85
CA PRO A 196 20.10 12.39 9.19
C PRO A 196 19.00 12.44 8.11
N ALA A 197 19.13 11.58 7.12
CA ALA A 197 18.09 11.40 6.11
C ALA A 197 16.74 11.06 6.74
N GLY A 198 15.67 11.54 6.12
CA GLY A 198 14.29 11.32 6.58
C GLY A 198 13.34 11.01 5.44
N THR A 199 12.19 10.44 5.79
CA THR A 199 11.08 10.28 4.84
C THR A 199 9.75 10.65 5.49
N ASP A 200 8.85 11.23 4.70
CA ASP A 200 7.47 11.50 5.06
C ASP A 200 6.53 10.74 4.12
N LEU A 201 5.35 10.38 4.62
CA LEU A 201 4.25 9.87 3.82
C LEU A 201 3.03 10.75 4.05
N LEU A 202 2.40 11.18 2.95
CA LEU A 202 1.22 12.04 2.97
C LEU A 202 0.10 11.43 2.15
N PHE A 203 -1.14 11.61 2.62
CA PHE A 203 -2.36 11.32 1.88
C PHE A 203 -3.03 12.61 1.41
N ASP A 204 -3.81 12.54 0.32
CA ASP A 204 -4.86 13.54 0.13
C ASP A 204 -5.92 13.38 1.23
N SER A 205 -6.38 14.49 1.81
CA SER A 205 -7.30 14.44 2.96
C SER A 205 -8.68 13.82 2.64
N SER A 206 -9.01 13.59 1.35
CA SER A 206 -10.20 12.84 0.95
C SER A 206 -10.15 11.37 1.37
N CYS A 207 -8.97 10.81 1.68
CA CYS A 207 -8.85 9.40 2.06
C CYS A 207 -9.75 9.00 3.23
N GLU A 208 -9.95 9.88 4.23
CA GLU A 208 -10.84 9.64 5.37
C GLU A 208 -12.33 9.58 4.98
N MET A 209 -12.69 10.17 3.85
CA MET A 209 -14.08 10.11 3.33
C MET A 209 -14.33 8.79 2.58
N HIS A 210 -13.28 8.13 2.11
CA HIS A 210 -13.37 6.86 1.40
C HIS A 210 -13.26 5.66 2.33
N LEU A 211 -12.31 5.66 3.27
CA LEU A 211 -11.84 4.44 3.92
C LEU A 211 -11.72 4.58 5.44
N PRO A 212 -11.94 3.49 6.18
CA PRO A 212 -11.62 3.44 7.60
C PRO A 212 -10.11 3.43 7.82
N LEU A 213 -9.69 3.83 9.02
CA LEU A 213 -8.31 4.11 9.36
C LEU A 213 -7.36 2.91 9.22
N ASP A 214 -7.82 1.70 9.54
CA ASP A 214 -7.06 0.45 9.41
C ASP A 214 -6.75 0.11 7.94
N ILE A 215 -7.65 0.45 7.03
CA ILE A 215 -7.44 0.29 5.59
C ILE A 215 -6.48 1.38 5.06
N ILE A 216 -6.61 2.62 5.53
CA ILE A 216 -5.64 3.68 5.20
C ILE A 216 -4.23 3.27 5.67
N TRP A 217 -4.11 2.69 6.88
CA TRP A 217 -2.85 2.15 7.36
C TRP A 217 -2.32 1.01 6.46
N SER A 218 -3.18 0.09 6.02
CA SER A 218 -2.79 -1.00 5.12
C SER A 218 -2.28 -0.48 3.78
N ILE A 219 -2.88 0.60 3.26
CA ILE A 219 -2.42 1.29 2.04
C ILE A 219 -1.04 1.93 2.27
N ALA A 220 -0.84 2.62 3.40
CA ALA A 220 0.45 3.20 3.76
C ALA A 220 1.54 2.12 3.85
N MET A 221 1.24 1.01 4.55
CA MET A 221 2.15 -0.14 4.66
C MET A 221 2.49 -0.72 3.29
N THR A 222 1.49 -1.00 2.45
CA THR A 222 1.73 -1.52 1.09
C THR A 222 2.62 -0.57 0.31
N THR A 223 2.31 0.73 0.33
CA THR A 223 3.07 1.75 -0.41
C THR A 223 4.54 1.79 0.01
N LEU A 224 4.81 1.79 1.31
CA LEU A 224 6.19 1.81 1.81
C LEU A 224 6.93 0.49 1.54
N LEU A 225 6.24 -0.64 1.66
CA LEU A 225 6.84 -1.95 1.43
C LEU A 225 7.17 -2.22 -0.05
N VAL A 226 6.38 -1.70 -0.98
CA VAL A 226 6.73 -1.83 -2.42
C VAL A 226 7.87 -0.91 -2.82
N MET A 227 8.07 0.19 -2.08
CA MET A 227 9.22 1.08 -2.25
C MET A 227 10.51 0.48 -1.68
N LEU A 228 10.42 -0.39 -0.67
CA LEU A 228 11.55 -1.15 -0.10
C LEU A 228 11.91 -2.38 -0.94
#